data_35a37ac79f8ab9f16fa588c752904eba
#
_entry.id   35a37ac79f8ab9f16fa588c752904eba
#
_cell.length_a   1.000
_cell.length_b   1.000
_cell.length_c   1.000
_cell.angle_alpha   90.00
_cell.angle_beta   90.00
_cell.angle_gamma   90.00
#
_symmetry.space_group_name_H-M   'P 1'
#
loop_
_entity.id
_entity.type
_entity.pdbx_description
1 polymer ?
#
loop_
_entity_poly.entity_id
_entity_poly.type
_entity_poly.pdbx_seq_one_letter_code
_entity_poly.pdbx_strand_id
1 'polypeptide(L)'
;MGFRNLPTDEARPIAGLIESRQGQVSSMALASSGAVDFMLMAFSAGESVSEEEYFGDTLYHVVEGAADVVLPDRRVAVAAGEVFMVPAHIPHAVEGHEGAAFKLLQLTIPEERS
;
A
#
# COMPACT_ATOMS: atom_id res chain seq x y z
N MET A 1 2.13 21.48 6.15
CA MET A 1 2.17 20.09 5.76
C MET A 1 0.81 19.63 5.31
N GLY A 2 0.70 18.88 4.24
CA GLY A 2 -0.59 18.47 3.73
C GLY A 2 -0.45 17.34 2.74
N PHE A 3 -1.49 17.15 1.96
CA PHE A 3 -1.45 16.17 0.88
C PHE A 3 -0.65 16.68 -0.30
N ARG A 4 -0.14 15.76 -1.10
CA ARG A 4 0.60 16.05 -2.33
C ARG A 4 0.22 15.00 -3.37
N ASN A 5 0.44 15.35 -4.63
CA ASN A 5 0.20 14.46 -5.77
C ASN A 5 -1.26 14.02 -5.94
N LEU A 6 -2.20 14.79 -5.39
CA LEU A 6 -3.63 14.53 -5.55
C LEU A 6 -4.26 15.61 -6.42
N PRO A 7 -5.30 15.26 -7.20
CA PRO A 7 -5.95 16.24 -8.06
C PRO A 7 -6.76 17.25 -7.26
N THR A 8 -6.69 18.52 -7.66
CA THR A 8 -7.40 19.62 -7.00
C THR A 8 -8.32 20.38 -7.96
N ASP A 9 -8.27 20.07 -9.25
CA ASP A 9 -9.06 20.73 -10.28
C ASP A 9 -10.29 19.91 -10.69
N GLU A 10 -10.20 18.59 -10.62
CA GLU A 10 -11.30 17.69 -10.94
C GLU A 10 -11.09 16.35 -10.22
N ALA A 11 -12.15 15.59 -10.08
CA ALA A 11 -12.04 14.25 -9.50
C ALA A 11 -11.51 13.28 -10.56
N ARG A 12 -10.63 12.35 -10.14
CA ARG A 12 -10.05 11.33 -11.01
C ARG A 12 -9.99 10.00 -10.26
N PRO A 13 -10.07 8.88 -10.98
CA PRO A 13 -9.87 7.56 -10.34
C PRO A 13 -8.49 7.51 -9.72
N ILE A 14 -8.41 7.09 -8.46
CA ILE A 14 -7.13 7.04 -7.77
C ILE A 14 -6.14 6.06 -8.43
N ALA A 15 -6.64 4.95 -8.96
CA ALA A 15 -5.77 3.98 -9.64
C ALA A 15 -5.12 4.57 -10.90
N GLY A 16 -5.68 5.61 -11.49
CA GLY A 16 -5.13 6.28 -12.66
C GLY A 16 -4.03 7.29 -12.34
N LEU A 17 -3.78 7.57 -11.06
CA LEU A 17 -2.75 8.54 -10.68
C LEU A 17 -1.34 7.97 -10.72
N ILE A 18 -1.20 6.66 -10.80
CA ILE A 18 0.09 5.99 -10.86
C ILE A 18 0.06 4.91 -11.93
N GLU A 19 1.18 4.74 -12.63
CA GLU A 19 1.31 3.71 -13.66
C GLU A 19 2.15 2.55 -13.17
N SER A 20 1.71 1.34 -13.52
CA SER A 20 2.50 0.14 -13.30
C SER A 20 3.56 0.05 -14.39
N ARG A 21 4.79 -0.23 -14.01
CA ARG A 21 5.91 -0.41 -14.95
C ARG A 21 6.46 -1.81 -14.81
N GLN A 22 6.60 -2.49 -15.93
CA GLN A 22 7.07 -3.87 -15.96
C GLN A 22 8.38 -4.03 -15.17
N GLY A 23 8.40 -5.03 -14.29
CA GLY A 23 9.57 -5.33 -13.47
C GLY A 23 9.82 -4.39 -12.32
N GLN A 24 8.85 -3.51 -11.98
CA GLN A 24 9.04 -2.50 -10.96
C GLN A 24 7.88 -2.42 -9.97
N VAL A 25 8.24 -1.95 -8.78
CA VAL A 25 7.28 -1.44 -7.80
C VAL A 25 7.44 0.07 -7.82
N SER A 26 6.37 0.79 -8.18
CA SER A 26 6.37 2.25 -8.21
C SER A 26 5.61 2.77 -7.01
N SER A 27 6.09 3.86 -6.42
CA SER A 27 5.41 4.48 -5.28
C SER A 27 5.36 5.99 -5.43
N MET A 28 4.32 6.58 -4.89
CA MET A 28 4.10 8.02 -4.93
C MET A 28 3.58 8.47 -3.57
N ALA A 29 4.30 9.36 -2.91
CA ALA A 29 3.87 9.87 -1.62
C ALA A 29 2.65 10.76 -1.79
N LEU A 30 1.62 10.53 -0.96
CA LEU A 30 0.43 11.37 -0.91
C LEU A 30 0.45 12.27 0.33
N ALA A 31 1.17 11.87 1.35
CA ALA A 31 1.46 12.66 2.54
C ALA A 31 2.62 12.02 3.27
N SER A 32 3.44 12.83 3.92
CA SER A 32 4.54 12.34 4.75
C SER A 32 4.78 13.33 5.86
N SER A 33 4.75 12.84 7.09
CA SER A 33 4.99 13.67 8.27
C SER A 33 5.40 12.76 9.42
N GLY A 34 5.69 13.34 10.58
CA GLY A 34 5.93 12.54 11.78
C GLY A 34 4.68 11.83 12.30
N ALA A 35 3.51 12.21 11.81
CA ALA A 35 2.22 11.68 12.26
C ALA A 35 1.65 10.60 11.32
N VAL A 36 2.03 10.60 10.04
CA VAL A 36 1.47 9.65 9.07
C VAL A 36 2.34 9.56 7.84
N ASP A 37 2.45 8.35 7.30
CA ASP A 37 3.01 8.08 5.97
C ASP A 37 1.88 7.53 5.12
N PHE A 38 1.66 8.14 3.97
CA PHE A 38 0.56 7.78 3.08
C PHE A 38 1.07 7.76 1.65
N MET A 39 0.98 6.61 0.99
CA MET A 39 1.48 6.47 -0.37
C MET A 39 0.58 5.62 -1.24
N LEU A 40 0.62 5.90 -2.53
CA LEU A 40 -0.02 5.08 -3.56
C LEU A 40 1.07 4.27 -4.24
N MET A 41 0.85 2.97 -4.41
CA MET A 41 1.83 2.07 -4.98
C MET A 41 1.24 1.26 -6.14
N ALA A 42 2.08 1.00 -7.13
CA ALA A 42 1.74 0.15 -8.26
C ALA A 42 2.79 -0.96 -8.37
N PHE A 43 2.32 -2.20 -8.38
CA PHE A 43 3.16 -3.39 -8.48
C PHE A 43 2.90 -4.06 -9.83
N SER A 44 3.95 -4.25 -10.62
CA SER A 44 3.78 -5.03 -11.84
C SER A 44 3.65 -6.51 -11.49
N ALA A 45 3.21 -7.32 -12.46
CA ALA A 45 3.05 -8.75 -12.23
C ALA A 45 4.36 -9.38 -11.74
N GLY A 46 4.27 -10.20 -10.71
CA GLY A 46 5.41 -10.90 -10.13
C GLY A 46 6.22 -10.10 -9.12
N GLU A 47 5.94 -8.81 -8.95
CA GLU A 47 6.67 -7.97 -8.01
C GLU A 47 6.04 -8.01 -6.63
N SER A 48 6.86 -7.79 -5.60
CA SER A 48 6.41 -7.84 -4.21
C SER A 48 7.29 -6.96 -3.35
N VAL A 49 6.78 -6.65 -2.15
CA VAL A 49 7.59 -6.09 -1.08
C VAL A 49 7.86 -7.25 -0.12
N SER A 50 9.14 -7.54 0.12
CA SER A 50 9.56 -8.62 1.01
C SER A 50 9.14 -8.32 2.46
N GLU A 51 9.26 -9.34 3.31
CA GLU A 51 8.83 -9.21 4.70
C GLU A 51 9.47 -8.02 5.40
N GLU A 52 8.64 -7.18 5.98
CA GLU A 52 9.06 -6.02 6.75
C GLU A 52 8.21 -5.90 8.01
N GLU A 53 8.79 -5.25 9.01
CA GLU A 53 8.11 -4.94 10.26
C GLU A 53 8.06 -3.43 10.41
N TYR A 54 6.87 -2.89 10.58
CA TYR A 54 6.70 -1.45 10.75
C TYR A 54 6.44 -1.11 12.22
N PHE A 55 6.89 0.07 12.63
CA PHE A 55 6.71 0.56 14.00
C PHE A 55 5.39 1.31 14.18
N GLY A 56 4.44 1.08 13.32
CA GLY A 56 3.11 1.66 13.39
C GLY A 56 2.10 0.76 12.72
N ASP A 57 0.83 0.97 13.03
CA ASP A 57 -0.25 0.24 12.36
C ASP A 57 -0.26 0.63 10.89
N THR A 58 -0.34 -0.35 10.00
CA THR A 58 -0.31 -0.12 8.56
C THR A 58 -1.59 -0.64 7.92
N LEU A 59 -2.28 0.24 7.21
CA LEU A 59 -3.51 -0.08 6.50
C LEU A 59 -3.20 -0.22 5.02
N TYR A 60 -3.71 -1.28 4.41
CA TYR A 60 -3.63 -1.51 2.97
C TYR A 60 -5.03 -1.44 2.39
N HIS A 61 -5.21 -0.59 1.39
CA HIS A 61 -6.47 -0.46 0.65
C HIS A 61 -6.16 -0.70 -0.83
N VAL A 62 -6.64 -1.81 -1.37
CA VAL A 62 -6.38 -2.14 -2.77
C VAL A 62 -7.34 -1.35 -3.64
N VAL A 63 -6.81 -0.67 -4.64
CA VAL A 63 -7.60 0.17 -5.55
C VAL A 63 -7.72 -0.42 -6.95
N GLU A 64 -6.87 -1.39 -7.29
CA GLU A 64 -6.93 -2.08 -8.58
C GLU A 64 -6.30 -3.47 -8.41
N GLY A 65 -6.94 -4.49 -8.98
CA GLY A 65 -6.44 -5.86 -8.87
C GLY A 65 -6.69 -6.48 -7.50
N ALA A 66 -5.80 -7.35 -7.07
CA ALA A 66 -5.87 -7.98 -5.76
C ALA A 66 -4.46 -8.27 -5.25
N ALA A 67 -4.27 -8.07 -3.97
CA ALA A 67 -3.00 -8.31 -3.30
C ALA A 67 -3.16 -9.38 -2.23
N ASP A 68 -2.06 -10.05 -1.89
CA ASP A 68 -1.98 -10.92 -0.73
C ASP A 68 -1.08 -10.26 0.31
N VAL A 69 -1.58 -10.13 1.52
CA VAL A 69 -0.76 -9.76 2.68
C VAL A 69 -0.34 -11.07 3.33
N VAL A 70 0.97 -11.32 3.34
CA VAL A 70 1.54 -12.58 3.83
C VAL A 70 2.00 -12.39 5.26
N LEU A 71 1.25 -12.95 6.19
CA LEU A 71 1.52 -12.87 7.63
C LEU A 71 2.27 -14.12 8.08
N PRO A 72 2.85 -14.12 9.30
CA PRO A 72 3.58 -15.29 9.78
C PRO A 72 2.76 -16.59 9.80
N ASP A 73 1.46 -16.49 10.06
CA ASP A 73 0.59 -17.65 10.25
C ASP A 73 -0.44 -17.84 9.14
N ARG A 74 -0.56 -16.89 8.21
CA ARG A 74 -1.60 -16.96 7.18
C ARG A 74 -1.36 -15.94 6.07
N ARG A 75 -2.12 -16.09 5.01
CA ARG A 75 -2.12 -15.20 3.85
C ARG A 75 -3.53 -14.63 3.71
N VAL A 76 -3.64 -13.32 3.56
CA VAL A 76 -4.93 -12.64 3.45
C VAL A 76 -5.03 -11.97 2.09
N ALA A 77 -6.01 -12.39 1.28
CA ALA A 77 -6.28 -11.77 -0.02
C ALA A 77 -7.11 -10.50 0.19
N VAL A 78 -6.69 -9.41 -0.45
CA VAL A 78 -7.37 -8.11 -0.39
C VAL A 78 -7.69 -7.70 -1.82
N ALA A 79 -8.96 -7.67 -2.17
CA ALA A 79 -9.41 -7.31 -3.51
C ALA A 79 -9.64 -5.80 -3.62
N ALA A 80 -9.76 -5.31 -4.85
CA ALA A 80 -10.05 -3.89 -5.10
C ALA A 80 -11.28 -3.44 -4.31
N GLY A 81 -11.16 -2.34 -3.60
CA GLY A 81 -12.21 -1.81 -2.74
C GLY A 81 -12.18 -2.34 -1.31
N GLU A 82 -11.35 -3.33 -1.03
CA GLU A 82 -11.22 -3.88 0.30
C GLU A 82 -10.03 -3.29 1.05
N VAL A 83 -10.06 -3.42 2.35
CA VAL A 83 -9.02 -2.88 3.24
C VAL A 83 -8.64 -3.94 4.27
N PHE A 84 -7.36 -3.94 4.63
CA PHE A 84 -6.83 -4.80 5.69
C PHE A 84 -5.76 -4.04 6.46
N MET A 85 -5.75 -4.18 7.76
CA MET A 85 -4.77 -3.48 8.60
C MET A 85 -3.88 -4.50 9.32
N VAL A 86 -2.57 -4.23 9.29
CA VAL A 86 -1.58 -5.01 10.02
C VAL A 86 -1.12 -4.19 11.22
N PRO A 87 -1.34 -4.69 12.44
CA PRO A 87 -0.87 -3.98 13.64
C PRO A 87 0.65 -3.80 13.64
N ALA A 88 1.11 -2.79 14.38
CA ALA A 88 2.54 -2.52 14.54
C ALA A 88 3.30 -3.77 15.00
N HIS A 89 4.54 -3.89 14.53
CA HIS A 89 5.49 -4.94 14.93
C HIS A 89 5.15 -6.36 14.46
N ILE A 90 4.20 -6.52 13.52
CA ILE A 90 3.94 -7.83 12.93
C ILE A 90 4.63 -7.89 11.57
N PRO A 91 5.66 -8.73 11.41
CA PRO A 91 6.34 -8.85 10.12
C PRO A 91 5.40 -9.42 9.07
N HIS A 92 5.44 -8.84 7.88
CA HIS A 92 4.58 -9.27 6.78
C HIS A 92 5.15 -8.83 5.43
N ALA A 93 4.71 -9.51 4.39
CA ALA A 93 5.05 -9.18 3.01
C ALA A 93 3.77 -8.86 2.25
N VAL A 94 3.92 -8.17 1.11
CA VAL A 94 2.80 -7.86 0.22
C VAL A 94 3.18 -8.29 -1.19
N GLU A 95 2.30 -9.06 -1.84
CA GLU A 95 2.53 -9.52 -3.20
C GLU A 95 1.21 -9.61 -3.96
N GLY A 96 1.28 -9.74 -5.27
CA GLY A 96 0.07 -9.89 -6.08
C GLY A 96 -0.60 -11.21 -5.81
N HIS A 97 -1.94 -11.19 -5.73
CA HIS A 97 -2.71 -12.41 -5.63
C HIS A 97 -2.49 -13.22 -6.91
N GLU A 98 -2.04 -14.46 -6.77
CA GLU A 98 -1.69 -15.33 -7.90
C GLU A 98 -0.66 -14.69 -8.86
N GLY A 99 0.20 -13.81 -8.34
CA GLY A 99 1.26 -13.17 -9.12
C GLY A 99 0.81 -12.03 -10.02
N ALA A 100 -0.45 -11.60 -9.95
CA ALA A 100 -0.98 -10.54 -10.81
C ALA A 100 -0.54 -9.14 -10.37
N ALA A 101 -0.57 -8.19 -11.31
CA ALA A 101 -0.31 -6.78 -11.01
C ALA A 101 -1.44 -6.20 -10.16
N PHE A 102 -1.12 -5.22 -9.34
CA PHE A 102 -2.12 -4.56 -8.50
C PHE A 102 -1.65 -3.17 -8.09
N LYS A 103 -2.59 -2.37 -7.57
CA LYS A 103 -2.29 -1.05 -7.01
C LYS A 103 -2.98 -0.93 -5.66
N LEU A 104 -2.31 -0.27 -4.72
CA LEU A 104 -2.87 -0.08 -3.38
C LEU A 104 -2.46 1.25 -2.78
N LEU A 105 -3.23 1.65 -1.77
CA LEU A 105 -2.87 2.72 -0.85
C LEU A 105 -2.29 2.08 0.40
N GLN A 106 -1.18 2.62 0.88
CA GLN A 106 -0.56 2.20 2.13
C GLN A 106 -0.50 3.38 3.07
N LEU A 107 -1.11 3.23 4.24
CA LEU A 107 -1.15 4.27 5.26
C LEU A 107 -0.56 3.70 6.54
N THR A 108 0.49 4.33 7.04
CA THR A 108 1.12 3.93 8.31
C THR A 108 1.03 5.08 9.30
N ILE A 109 0.50 4.78 10.48
CA ILE A 109 0.49 5.73 11.59
C ILE A 109 1.57 5.28 12.57
N PRO A 110 2.70 6.03 12.65
CA PRO A 110 3.79 5.66 13.54
C PRO A 110 3.36 5.63 15.00
N GLU A 111 3.98 4.74 15.77
CA GLU A 111 3.76 4.70 17.21
C GLU A 111 4.12 6.03 17.86
N GLU A 112 3.31 6.44 18.84
CA GLU A 112 3.68 7.56 19.70
C GLU A 112 4.83 7.14 20.60
N ARG A 113 5.79 8.02 20.73
CA ARG A 113 6.86 7.85 21.69
C ARG A 113 6.53 8.67 22.94
N SER A 114 6.42 8.00 24.01
CA SER A 114 6.25 8.65 25.32
C SER A 114 7.60 9.08 25.90
#